data_1f7497b1c1ba0dee4e829de5dab2cb51
#
_entry.id   1f7497b1c1ba0dee4e829de5dab2cb51
#
_cell.length_a   1.000
_cell.length_b   1.000
_cell.length_c   1.000
_cell.angle_alpha   90.00
_cell.angle_beta   90.00
_cell.angle_gamma   90.00
#
_symmetry.space_group_name_H-M   'P 1'
#
loop_
_entity.id
_entity.type
_entity.pdbx_description
1 polymer ?
#
loop_
_entity_poly.entity_id
_entity_poly.type
_entity_poly.pdbx_seq_one_letter_code
_entity_poly.pdbx_strand_id
1 'polypeptide(L)'
;MLEQINKIITAVQGAVWGLPLILLILFTGFLLTVRLGLLQVRHLGKAFKFMIKNEEEGHGEVTSFGALCTALSATIGTGNIAGVATALAAGGPGALFWMIVAAFLGMATKYAEGLLAIKYRTVDKDGHILGGPFYYIENGMGKKWKWLAKIFAFFGACVGLFGIGTFTQVNSISSAVTNFFDPNAGNVVSLFGRTYSWSTVITCIILTLCVGLVVIGGIKRIAKVSEIVVPFMAILYVALGLIIIFTNITAVPAAVVSIVKSAFTGSALAGGAMGSMVVAMQQGIARGIFSNESGLGSAPIAAAAAVTKEPARQGLVSMTGTFIDTIVICTMTGISVVIAGSWMNPDLEGVEITMDAFQKGLPFPPEAATFCLMICLVFFAFTTILGWNYYGERCVEYLFNRNQSVVKGYRWLYIAAVFIGPYMTVAAVWNIADVFNALMAFPNLVALLALNGVVVRESKDYFTRLKTMK
;
A
#
# COMPACT_ATOMS: atom_id res chain seq x y z
N MET A 1 27.94 16.46 0.80
CA MET A 1 27.79 15.00 0.60
C MET A 1 26.32 14.57 0.70
N LEU A 2 25.63 14.80 1.83
CA LEU A 2 24.20 14.44 1.98
C LEU A 2 23.28 15.11 0.93
N GLU A 3 23.51 16.36 0.61
CA GLU A 3 22.75 17.10 -0.40
C GLU A 3 22.94 16.56 -1.83
N GLN A 4 24.18 16.14 -2.15
CA GLN A 4 24.46 15.47 -3.43
C GLN A 4 23.78 14.09 -3.51
N ILE A 5 23.78 13.32 -2.42
CA ILE A 5 23.08 12.05 -2.34
C ILE A 5 21.58 12.25 -2.54
N ASN A 6 20.96 13.23 -1.88
CA ASN A 6 19.55 13.53 -2.05
C ASN A 6 19.23 13.96 -3.50
N LYS A 7 20.06 14.77 -4.14
CA LYS A 7 19.89 15.15 -5.57
C LYS A 7 19.94 13.93 -6.48
N ILE A 8 20.86 13.00 -6.25
CA ILE A 8 20.96 11.75 -7.03
C ILE A 8 19.71 10.89 -6.82
N ILE A 9 19.28 10.69 -5.57
CA ILE A 9 18.08 9.88 -5.25
C ILE A 9 16.85 10.48 -5.90
N THR A 10 16.66 11.81 -5.83
CA THR A 10 15.54 12.52 -6.46
C THR A 10 15.56 12.39 -7.98
N ALA A 11 16.74 12.50 -8.61
CA ALA A 11 16.89 12.31 -10.05
C ALA A 11 16.53 10.86 -10.48
N VAL A 12 17.00 9.87 -9.71
CA VAL A 12 16.67 8.45 -9.94
C VAL A 12 15.19 8.21 -9.74
N GLN A 13 14.60 8.75 -8.67
CA GLN A 13 13.16 8.64 -8.40
C GLN A 13 12.32 9.21 -9.56
N GLY A 14 12.65 10.40 -10.05
CA GLY A 14 11.97 11.02 -11.20
C GLY A 14 12.12 10.22 -12.50
N ALA A 15 13.26 9.57 -12.72
CA ALA A 15 13.49 8.71 -13.88
C ALA A 15 12.70 7.39 -13.78
N VAL A 16 12.67 6.76 -12.60
CA VAL A 16 12.05 5.43 -12.40
C VAL A 16 10.53 5.52 -12.31
N TRP A 17 9.98 6.55 -11.62
CA TRP A 17 8.55 6.87 -11.62
C TRP A 17 8.12 7.75 -12.81
N GLY A 18 8.92 7.79 -13.85
CA GLY A 18 8.60 8.52 -15.08
C GLY A 18 7.42 7.92 -15.83
N LEU A 19 6.99 8.63 -16.89
CA LEU A 19 5.91 8.21 -17.77
C LEU A 19 5.98 6.74 -18.22
N PRO A 20 7.16 6.15 -18.53
CA PRO A 20 7.21 4.76 -18.99
C PRO A 20 6.66 3.75 -17.99
N LEU A 21 6.99 3.86 -16.69
CA LEU A 21 6.47 2.95 -15.67
C LEU A 21 4.98 3.17 -15.42
N ILE A 22 4.54 4.41 -15.34
CA ILE A 22 3.13 4.77 -15.18
C ILE A 22 2.30 4.21 -16.33
N LEU A 23 2.75 4.39 -17.58
CA LEU A 23 2.08 3.83 -18.75
C LEU A 23 2.06 2.29 -18.73
N LEU A 24 3.14 1.65 -18.31
CA LEU A 24 3.21 0.20 -18.21
C LEU A 24 2.20 -0.34 -17.17
N ILE A 25 2.06 0.32 -16.02
CA ILE A 25 1.09 -0.03 -14.99
C ILE A 25 -0.34 0.14 -15.49
N LEU A 26 -0.65 1.31 -16.06
CA LEU A 26 -1.99 1.58 -16.59
C LEU A 26 -2.33 0.65 -17.75
N PHE A 27 -1.39 0.42 -18.67
CA PHE A 27 -1.56 -0.51 -19.79
C PHE A 27 -1.83 -1.93 -19.30
N THR A 28 -1.07 -2.42 -18.32
CA THR A 28 -1.26 -3.76 -17.74
C THR A 28 -2.65 -3.89 -17.12
N GLY A 29 -3.06 -2.91 -16.31
CA GLY A 29 -4.38 -2.88 -15.69
C GLY A 29 -5.51 -2.77 -16.73
N PHE A 30 -5.34 -1.94 -17.75
CA PHE A 30 -6.30 -1.79 -18.84
C PHE A 30 -6.44 -3.10 -19.67
N LEU A 31 -5.30 -3.68 -20.07
CA LEU A 31 -5.28 -4.96 -20.81
C LEU A 31 -6.01 -6.06 -20.02
N LEU A 32 -5.72 -6.20 -18.74
CA LEU A 32 -6.39 -7.19 -17.88
C LEU A 32 -7.87 -6.88 -17.71
N THR A 33 -8.25 -5.62 -17.53
CA THR A 33 -9.65 -5.18 -17.43
C THR A 33 -10.45 -5.57 -18.69
N VAL A 34 -9.91 -5.30 -19.87
CA VAL A 34 -10.56 -5.62 -21.15
C VAL A 34 -10.62 -7.14 -21.36
N ARG A 35 -9.50 -7.85 -21.18
CA ARG A 35 -9.42 -9.30 -21.41
C ARG A 35 -10.26 -10.13 -20.43
N LEU A 36 -10.47 -9.62 -19.21
CA LEU A 36 -11.34 -10.24 -18.20
C LEU A 36 -12.78 -9.74 -18.26
N GLY A 37 -13.11 -8.85 -19.23
CA GLY A 37 -14.48 -8.37 -19.46
C GLY A 37 -15.04 -7.57 -18.29
N LEU A 38 -14.30 -6.57 -17.79
CA LEU A 38 -14.70 -5.72 -16.65
C LEU A 38 -15.05 -6.54 -15.38
N LEU A 39 -14.22 -7.53 -15.09
CA LEU A 39 -14.41 -8.46 -13.96
C LEU A 39 -14.65 -7.74 -12.63
N GLN A 40 -13.92 -6.65 -12.38
CA GLN A 40 -14.02 -5.84 -11.17
C GLN A 40 -15.41 -5.20 -10.97
N VAL A 41 -16.19 -5.02 -12.04
CA VAL A 41 -17.59 -4.57 -11.95
C VAL A 41 -18.53 -5.76 -11.84
N ARG A 42 -18.37 -6.74 -12.74
CA ARG A 42 -19.30 -7.87 -12.88
C ARG A 42 -19.30 -8.85 -11.71
N HIS A 43 -18.16 -8.94 -11.01
CA HIS A 43 -17.98 -9.93 -9.96
C HIS A 43 -17.62 -9.32 -8.59
N LEU A 44 -17.74 -8.01 -8.40
CA LEU A 44 -17.42 -7.34 -7.13
C LEU A 44 -18.26 -7.89 -5.96
N GLY A 45 -19.56 -8.09 -6.15
CA GLY A 45 -20.42 -8.66 -5.11
C GLY A 45 -20.03 -10.10 -4.72
N LYS A 46 -19.55 -10.91 -5.71
CA LYS A 46 -19.01 -12.25 -5.42
C LYS A 46 -17.69 -12.17 -4.67
N ALA A 47 -16.84 -11.18 -5.00
CA ALA A 47 -15.56 -10.96 -4.35
C ALA A 47 -15.77 -10.68 -2.85
N PHE A 48 -16.70 -9.79 -2.48
CA PHE A 48 -17.07 -9.53 -1.09
C PHE A 48 -17.67 -10.76 -0.39
N LYS A 49 -18.49 -11.54 -1.09
CA LYS A 49 -19.02 -12.80 -0.53
C LYS A 49 -17.90 -13.79 -0.21
N PHE A 50 -16.90 -13.93 -1.09
CA PHE A 50 -15.77 -14.83 -0.88
C PHE A 50 -14.77 -14.31 0.16
N MET A 51 -14.69 -13.00 0.34
CA MET A 51 -13.91 -12.38 1.42
C MET A 51 -14.39 -12.84 2.80
N ILE A 52 -15.73 -12.89 2.99
CA ILE A 52 -16.35 -13.27 4.28
C ILE A 52 -16.44 -14.79 4.43
N LYS A 53 -16.75 -15.52 3.34
CA LYS A 53 -16.93 -16.97 3.36
C LYS A 53 -15.61 -17.66 3.03
N ASN A 54 -14.88 -18.09 4.06
CA ASN A 54 -13.66 -18.86 3.88
C ASN A 54 -13.90 -20.19 3.16
N GLU A 55 -12.88 -20.71 2.52
CA GLU A 55 -12.83 -22.07 2.00
C GLU A 55 -12.14 -22.96 3.04
N GLU A 56 -12.72 -24.12 3.32
CA GLU A 56 -12.18 -25.07 4.31
C GLU A 56 -11.23 -26.07 3.67
N GLU A 57 -11.29 -26.21 2.34
CA GLU A 57 -10.51 -27.16 1.59
C GLU A 57 -9.33 -26.49 0.86
N GLY A 58 -8.16 -27.10 0.92
CA GLY A 58 -6.97 -26.67 0.20
C GLY A 58 -5.72 -26.62 1.06
N HIS A 59 -4.58 -26.35 0.42
CA HIS A 59 -3.32 -26.11 1.12
C HIS A 59 -3.21 -24.63 1.43
N GLY A 60 -2.70 -24.27 2.60
CA GLY A 60 -2.48 -22.88 3.02
C GLY A 60 -2.04 -22.82 4.49
N GLU A 61 -1.53 -21.67 4.89
CA GLU A 61 -1.08 -21.42 6.26
C GLU A 61 -2.08 -20.58 7.07
N VAL A 62 -2.92 -19.81 6.36
CA VAL A 62 -3.91 -18.89 6.91
C VAL A 62 -5.21 -18.93 6.09
N THR A 63 -6.32 -18.49 6.68
CA THR A 63 -7.60 -18.37 5.95
C THR A 63 -7.50 -17.37 4.79
N SER A 64 -8.40 -17.45 3.79
CA SER A 64 -8.46 -16.45 2.71
C SER A 64 -8.69 -15.03 3.26
N PHE A 65 -9.50 -14.91 4.33
CA PHE A 65 -9.68 -13.64 5.04
C PHE A 65 -8.41 -13.19 5.76
N GLY A 66 -7.70 -14.10 6.44
CA GLY A 66 -6.42 -13.80 7.10
C GLY A 66 -5.33 -13.37 6.11
N ALA A 67 -5.26 -14.03 4.94
CA ALA A 67 -4.37 -13.62 3.86
C ALA A 67 -4.73 -12.22 3.32
N LEU A 68 -6.02 -11.92 3.15
CA LEU A 68 -6.48 -10.59 2.76
C LEU A 68 -6.17 -9.55 3.84
N CYS A 69 -6.44 -9.82 5.12
CA CYS A 69 -6.11 -8.91 6.22
C CYS A 69 -4.60 -8.66 6.30
N THR A 70 -3.78 -9.68 6.06
CA THR A 70 -2.32 -9.52 5.98
C THR A 70 -1.93 -8.65 4.77
N ALA A 71 -2.58 -8.80 3.62
CA ALA A 71 -2.35 -7.92 2.48
C ALA A 71 -2.86 -6.50 2.73
N LEU A 72 -4.05 -6.34 3.33
CA LEU A 72 -4.58 -5.02 3.72
C LEU A 72 -3.74 -4.36 4.81
N SER A 73 -3.16 -5.12 5.73
CA SER A 73 -2.25 -4.55 6.72
C SER A 73 -1.02 -3.93 6.09
N ALA A 74 -0.52 -4.49 4.99
CA ALA A 74 0.60 -3.93 4.26
C ALA A 74 0.21 -2.70 3.41
N THR A 75 -1.02 -2.66 2.89
CA THR A 75 -1.50 -1.61 1.98
C THR A 75 -2.12 -0.42 2.69
N ILE A 76 -3.01 -0.66 3.68
CA ILE A 76 -3.65 0.42 4.44
C ILE A 76 -2.65 0.99 5.46
N GLY A 77 -2.00 2.07 5.08
CA GLY A 77 -0.91 2.68 5.84
C GLY A 77 -0.88 4.20 5.71
N THR A 78 0.31 4.76 5.80
CA THR A 78 0.53 6.20 5.61
C THR A 78 0.14 6.69 4.22
N GLY A 79 0.13 5.80 3.22
CA GLY A 79 -0.32 6.10 1.86
C GLY A 79 -1.73 6.65 1.78
N ASN A 80 -2.65 6.08 2.58
CA ASN A 80 -4.06 6.47 2.61
C ASN A 80 -4.31 7.83 3.28
N ILE A 81 -3.42 8.30 4.11
CA ILE A 81 -3.53 9.54 4.89
C ILE A 81 -2.57 10.58 4.32
N ALA A 82 -1.27 10.42 4.57
CA ALA A 82 -0.24 11.35 4.11
C ALA A 82 -0.01 11.31 2.61
N GLY A 83 -0.07 10.11 1.99
CA GLY A 83 0.14 9.94 0.55
C GLY A 83 -0.92 10.63 -0.30
N VAL A 84 -2.20 10.49 0.07
CA VAL A 84 -3.32 11.19 -0.59
C VAL A 84 -3.16 12.70 -0.45
N ALA A 85 -2.86 13.18 0.77
CA ALA A 85 -2.65 14.59 1.03
C ALA A 85 -1.50 15.18 0.21
N THR A 86 -0.37 14.47 0.15
CA THR A 86 0.79 14.85 -0.67
C THR A 86 0.44 14.88 -2.16
N ALA A 87 -0.35 13.91 -2.65
CA ALA A 87 -0.81 13.91 -4.05
C ALA A 87 -1.65 15.15 -4.38
N LEU A 88 -2.56 15.53 -3.48
CA LEU A 88 -3.41 16.70 -3.62
C LEU A 88 -2.61 18.02 -3.53
N ALA A 89 -1.67 18.11 -2.61
CA ALA A 89 -0.80 19.29 -2.49
C ALA A 89 0.05 19.51 -3.75
N ALA A 90 0.61 18.43 -4.31
CA ALA A 90 1.47 18.52 -5.50
C ALA A 90 0.70 18.59 -6.82
N GLY A 91 -0.42 17.89 -6.94
CA GLY A 91 -1.18 17.72 -8.19
C GLY A 91 -2.55 18.40 -8.22
N GLY A 92 -2.96 19.07 -7.13
CA GLY A 92 -4.30 19.61 -6.96
C GLY A 92 -5.37 18.52 -6.82
N PRO A 93 -6.67 18.91 -6.70
CA PRO A 93 -7.79 17.98 -6.55
C PRO A 93 -7.88 16.89 -7.63
N GLY A 94 -7.40 17.19 -8.87
CA GLY A 94 -7.37 16.25 -9.97
C GLY A 94 -6.52 15.00 -9.75
N ALA A 95 -5.55 15.05 -8.83
CA ALA A 95 -4.76 13.89 -8.45
C ALA A 95 -5.64 12.75 -7.87
N LEU A 96 -6.69 13.10 -7.12
CA LEU A 96 -7.63 12.09 -6.59
C LEU A 96 -8.40 11.38 -7.70
N PHE A 97 -8.81 12.10 -8.76
CA PHE A 97 -9.45 11.48 -9.92
C PHE A 97 -8.56 10.40 -10.54
N TRP A 98 -7.31 10.74 -10.82
CA TRP A 98 -6.35 9.81 -11.42
C TRP A 98 -5.98 8.65 -10.50
N MET A 99 -5.96 8.89 -9.20
CA MET A 99 -5.79 7.84 -8.18
C MET A 99 -6.94 6.81 -8.25
N ILE A 100 -8.19 7.26 -8.34
CA ILE A 100 -9.37 6.41 -8.48
C ILE A 100 -9.34 5.62 -9.80
N VAL A 101 -8.97 6.26 -10.91
CA VAL A 101 -8.83 5.59 -12.22
C VAL A 101 -7.75 4.51 -12.16
N ALA A 102 -6.59 4.82 -11.60
CA ALA A 102 -5.52 3.83 -11.43
C ALA A 102 -5.95 2.65 -10.54
N ALA A 103 -6.67 2.92 -9.45
CA ALA A 103 -7.19 1.88 -8.57
C ALA A 103 -8.23 0.99 -9.26
N PHE A 104 -9.13 1.58 -10.06
CA PHE A 104 -10.11 0.81 -10.84
C PHE A 104 -9.43 -0.18 -11.80
N LEU A 105 -8.41 0.25 -12.53
CA LEU A 105 -7.60 -0.63 -13.37
C LEU A 105 -6.76 -1.60 -12.52
N GLY A 106 -6.23 -1.13 -11.41
CA GLY A 106 -5.45 -1.88 -10.45
C GLY A 106 -6.21 -3.05 -9.81
N MET A 107 -7.54 -2.96 -9.69
CA MET A 107 -8.36 -4.09 -9.21
C MET A 107 -8.21 -5.33 -10.11
N ALA A 108 -8.19 -5.16 -11.43
CA ALA A 108 -7.96 -6.28 -12.37
C ALA A 108 -6.52 -6.81 -12.26
N THR A 109 -5.56 -5.93 -12.00
CA THR A 109 -4.15 -6.30 -11.74
C THR A 109 -4.04 -7.13 -10.47
N LYS A 110 -4.62 -6.68 -9.35
CA LYS A 110 -4.66 -7.43 -8.08
C LYS A 110 -5.35 -8.79 -8.21
N TYR A 111 -6.42 -8.86 -9.01
CA TYR A 111 -7.05 -10.13 -9.34
C TYR A 111 -6.06 -11.10 -9.99
N ALA A 112 -5.35 -10.64 -11.02
CA ALA A 112 -4.37 -11.46 -11.73
C ALA A 112 -3.21 -11.89 -10.83
N GLU A 113 -2.70 -10.99 -10.01
CA GLU A 113 -1.66 -11.25 -9.01
C GLU A 113 -2.08 -12.33 -8.02
N GLY A 114 -3.27 -12.22 -7.42
CA GLY A 114 -3.81 -13.20 -6.47
C GLY A 114 -4.07 -14.57 -7.11
N LEU A 115 -4.57 -14.60 -8.36
CA LEU A 115 -4.76 -15.83 -9.11
C LEU A 115 -3.43 -16.53 -9.38
N LEU A 116 -2.44 -15.81 -9.91
CA LEU A 116 -1.12 -16.37 -10.24
C LEU A 116 -0.37 -16.84 -8.99
N ALA A 117 -0.56 -16.15 -7.86
CA ALA A 117 0.04 -16.53 -6.58
C ALA A 117 -0.39 -17.94 -6.15
N ILE A 118 -1.67 -18.27 -6.27
CA ILE A 118 -2.21 -19.62 -5.97
C ILE A 118 -1.83 -20.62 -7.04
N LYS A 119 -1.92 -20.24 -8.31
CA LYS A 119 -1.66 -21.14 -9.44
C LYS A 119 -0.24 -21.70 -9.46
N TYR A 120 0.74 -20.87 -9.09
CA TYR A 120 2.17 -21.21 -9.22
C TYR A 120 2.90 -21.36 -7.89
N ARG A 121 2.18 -21.34 -6.75
CA ARG A 121 2.77 -21.68 -5.46
C ARG A 121 3.18 -23.15 -5.40
N THR A 122 4.14 -23.44 -4.56
CA THR A 122 4.56 -24.80 -4.23
C THR A 122 4.38 -25.03 -2.74
N VAL A 123 4.12 -26.28 -2.36
CA VAL A 123 4.03 -26.70 -0.96
C VAL A 123 5.26 -27.54 -0.66
N ASP A 124 5.95 -27.18 0.41
CA ASP A 124 7.11 -27.95 0.87
C ASP A 124 6.71 -29.22 1.61
N LYS A 125 7.70 -30.06 1.89
CA LYS A 125 7.54 -31.32 2.66
C LYS A 125 6.93 -31.09 4.04
N ASP A 126 7.22 -29.94 4.65
CA ASP A 126 6.73 -29.53 5.97
C ASP A 126 5.37 -28.80 5.90
N GLY A 127 4.72 -28.76 4.73
CA GLY A 127 3.46 -28.05 4.51
C GLY A 127 3.61 -26.53 4.38
N HIS A 128 4.84 -26.01 4.36
CA HIS A 128 5.10 -24.59 4.22
C HIS A 128 4.82 -24.11 2.80
N ILE A 129 4.14 -22.98 2.68
CA ILE A 129 3.74 -22.39 1.40
C ILE A 129 4.85 -21.51 0.83
N LEU A 130 5.22 -21.83 -0.40
CA LEU A 130 6.21 -21.10 -1.18
C LEU A 130 5.53 -20.45 -2.38
N GLY A 131 5.24 -19.16 -2.30
CA GLY A 131 4.50 -18.45 -3.34
C GLY A 131 4.83 -16.96 -3.39
N GLY A 132 4.26 -16.30 -4.38
CA GLY A 132 4.50 -14.89 -4.67
C GLY A 132 5.07 -14.67 -6.07
N PRO A 133 5.41 -13.42 -6.44
CA PRO A 133 5.84 -13.09 -7.79
C PRO A 133 7.07 -13.86 -8.27
N PHE A 134 8.04 -14.04 -7.42
CA PHE A 134 9.25 -14.79 -7.76
C PHE A 134 8.94 -16.24 -8.15
N TYR A 135 7.90 -16.86 -7.59
CA TYR A 135 7.48 -18.21 -7.97
C TYR A 135 6.69 -18.23 -9.28
N TYR A 136 5.76 -17.31 -9.53
CA TYR A 136 5.09 -17.31 -10.83
C TYR A 136 5.97 -16.78 -11.96
N ILE A 137 7.01 -15.99 -11.69
CA ILE A 137 8.06 -15.67 -12.67
C ILE A 137 8.85 -16.95 -13.00
N GLU A 138 9.38 -17.65 -11.99
CA GLU A 138 10.22 -18.84 -12.21
C GLU A 138 9.42 -20.03 -12.76
N ASN A 139 8.24 -20.32 -12.19
CA ASN A 139 7.43 -21.50 -12.55
C ASN A 139 6.48 -21.23 -13.72
N GLY A 140 5.95 -20.02 -13.85
CA GLY A 140 4.99 -19.64 -14.88
C GLY A 140 5.65 -19.24 -16.20
N MET A 141 6.68 -18.40 -16.15
CA MET A 141 7.45 -17.99 -17.35
C MET A 141 8.57 -18.98 -17.70
N GLY A 142 8.95 -19.82 -16.75
CA GLY A 142 9.99 -20.85 -16.91
C GLY A 142 11.33 -20.48 -16.25
N LYS A 143 12.15 -21.52 -16.00
CA LYS A 143 13.41 -21.41 -15.23
C LYS A 143 14.43 -20.41 -15.78
N LYS A 144 14.39 -20.12 -17.09
CA LYS A 144 15.25 -19.11 -17.74
C LYS A 144 15.01 -17.69 -17.19
N TRP A 145 13.84 -17.42 -16.59
CA TRP A 145 13.48 -16.13 -16.01
C TRP A 145 13.81 -16.02 -14.52
N LYS A 146 14.50 -16.98 -13.95
CA LYS A 146 14.90 -16.96 -12.53
C LYS A 146 15.69 -15.71 -12.12
N TRP A 147 16.48 -15.14 -13.04
CA TRP A 147 17.19 -13.88 -12.80
C TRP A 147 16.22 -12.73 -12.51
N LEU A 148 15.10 -12.65 -13.25
CA LEU A 148 14.08 -11.64 -13.04
C LEU A 148 13.35 -11.82 -11.70
N ALA A 149 13.08 -13.08 -11.33
CA ALA A 149 12.53 -13.43 -10.02
C ALA A 149 13.45 -13.01 -8.86
N LYS A 150 14.78 -13.19 -9.02
CA LYS A 150 15.76 -12.73 -8.04
C LYS A 150 15.84 -11.20 -7.93
N ILE A 151 15.73 -10.47 -9.06
CA ILE A 151 15.65 -9.01 -9.07
C ILE A 151 14.42 -8.54 -8.28
N PHE A 152 13.25 -9.12 -8.56
CA PHE A 152 12.04 -8.82 -7.78
C PHE A 152 12.25 -9.06 -6.28
N ALA A 153 12.75 -10.23 -5.90
CA ALA A 153 12.94 -10.58 -4.51
C ALA A 153 13.98 -9.69 -3.79
N PHE A 154 15.03 -9.27 -4.49
CA PHE A 154 16.02 -8.34 -3.95
C PHE A 154 15.38 -6.97 -3.63
N PHE A 155 14.68 -6.38 -4.60
CA PHE A 155 14.01 -5.12 -4.37
C PHE A 155 12.86 -5.23 -3.36
N GLY A 156 12.12 -6.34 -3.35
CA GLY A 156 11.09 -6.60 -2.34
C GLY A 156 11.63 -6.64 -0.91
N ALA A 157 12.80 -7.26 -0.71
CA ALA A 157 13.49 -7.23 0.58
C ALA A 157 13.95 -5.81 0.96
N CYS A 158 14.44 -5.02 0.00
CA CYS A 158 14.84 -3.63 0.23
C CYS A 158 13.64 -2.72 0.53
N VAL A 159 12.51 -2.89 -0.16
CA VAL A 159 11.25 -2.15 0.10
C VAL A 159 10.77 -2.40 1.52
N GLY A 160 10.78 -3.66 1.97
CA GLY A 160 10.45 -3.99 3.35
C GLY A 160 11.35 -3.27 4.33
N LEU A 161 12.68 -3.33 4.13
CA LEU A 161 13.67 -2.88 5.10
C LEU A 161 13.86 -1.36 5.14
N PHE A 162 13.84 -0.68 4.00
CA PHE A 162 14.21 0.74 3.86
C PHE A 162 13.12 1.61 3.23
N GLY A 163 12.03 1.01 2.77
CA GLY A 163 11.00 1.69 2.01
C GLY A 163 9.68 1.84 2.75
N ILE A 164 8.61 1.54 2.00
CA ILE A 164 7.22 1.61 2.46
C ILE A 164 6.95 0.73 3.69
N GLY A 165 7.75 -0.34 3.87
CA GLY A 165 7.54 -1.29 4.96
C GLY A 165 7.97 -0.79 6.33
N THR A 166 8.94 0.14 6.42
CA THR A 166 9.49 0.59 7.70
C THR A 166 9.58 2.10 7.78
N PHE A 167 10.52 2.72 7.06
CA PHE A 167 10.91 4.10 7.30
C PHE A 167 9.75 5.09 7.15
N THR A 168 8.93 4.96 6.10
CA THR A 168 7.78 5.85 5.90
C THR A 168 6.75 5.73 7.01
N GLN A 169 6.49 4.50 7.47
CA GLN A 169 5.49 4.23 8.50
C GLN A 169 5.94 4.75 9.85
N VAL A 170 7.15 4.38 10.26
CA VAL A 170 7.69 4.73 11.58
C VAL A 170 7.91 6.24 11.71
N ASN A 171 8.39 6.89 10.64
CA ASN A 171 8.55 8.34 10.59
C ASN A 171 7.20 9.04 10.74
N SER A 172 6.16 8.58 10.02
CA SER A 172 4.82 9.18 10.08
C SER A 172 4.14 8.95 11.45
N ILE A 173 4.30 7.77 12.07
CA ILE A 173 3.82 7.53 13.45
C ILE A 173 4.49 8.52 14.39
N SER A 174 5.81 8.61 14.32
CA SER A 174 6.59 9.47 15.21
C SER A 174 6.19 10.95 15.05
N SER A 175 6.05 11.42 13.82
CA SER A 175 5.58 12.80 13.54
C SER A 175 4.20 13.05 14.10
N ALA A 176 3.24 12.14 13.89
CA ALA A 176 1.86 12.31 14.38
C ALA A 176 1.79 12.33 15.91
N VAL A 177 2.54 11.44 16.58
CA VAL A 177 2.60 11.38 18.05
C VAL A 177 3.28 12.64 18.60
N THR A 178 4.37 13.09 17.97
CA THR A 178 5.07 14.31 18.41
C THR A 178 4.20 15.55 18.22
N ASN A 179 3.51 15.69 17.08
CA ASN A 179 2.61 16.81 16.83
C ASN A 179 1.44 16.85 17.82
N PHE A 180 1.03 15.71 18.38
CA PHE A 180 -0.03 15.67 19.38
C PHE A 180 0.47 15.93 20.81
N PHE A 181 1.56 15.26 21.25
CA PHE A 181 2.00 15.30 22.64
C PHE A 181 3.06 16.37 22.94
N ASP A 182 3.80 16.86 21.92
CA ASP A 182 4.86 17.85 22.06
C ASP A 182 4.93 18.78 20.84
N PRO A 183 3.81 19.49 20.51
CA PRO A 183 3.71 20.33 19.31
C PRO A 183 4.74 21.47 19.25
N ASN A 184 5.22 21.92 20.41
CA ASN A 184 6.18 23.03 20.53
C ASN A 184 7.64 22.53 20.66
N ALA A 185 7.90 21.23 20.53
CA ALA A 185 9.21 20.63 20.75
C ALA A 185 9.90 21.11 22.06
N GLY A 186 9.11 21.22 23.14
CA GLY A 186 9.57 21.76 24.42
C GLY A 186 10.47 20.79 25.19
N ASN A 187 10.31 19.49 24.94
CA ASN A 187 11.06 18.44 25.63
C ASN A 187 11.99 17.72 24.64
N VAL A 188 13.23 18.16 24.56
CA VAL A 188 14.18 17.69 23.56
C VAL A 188 15.38 16.93 24.17
N VAL A 189 15.94 16.02 23.40
CA VAL A 189 17.15 15.26 23.68
C VAL A 189 18.10 15.32 22.48
N SER A 190 19.38 15.45 22.74
CA SER A 190 20.40 15.42 21.69
C SER A 190 20.91 13.99 21.49
N LEU A 191 20.67 13.44 20.31
CA LEU A 191 21.11 12.11 19.90
C LEU A 191 21.79 12.21 18.53
N PHE A 192 22.95 11.57 18.37
CA PHE A 192 23.72 11.54 17.10
C PHE A 192 24.01 12.91 16.50
N GLY A 193 24.20 13.93 17.35
CA GLY A 193 24.47 15.32 16.91
C GLY A 193 23.25 16.07 16.37
N ARG A 194 22.04 15.56 16.58
CA ARG A 194 20.76 16.21 16.25
C ARG A 194 19.84 16.23 17.46
N THR A 195 18.92 17.18 17.47
CA THR A 195 17.93 17.35 18.54
C THR A 195 16.61 16.69 18.12
N TYR A 196 16.08 15.84 19.00
CA TYR A 196 14.81 15.15 18.83
C TYR A 196 13.90 15.37 20.03
N SER A 197 12.58 15.33 19.83
CA SER A 197 11.64 15.32 20.94
C SER A 197 11.71 13.99 21.72
N TRP A 198 11.52 14.03 23.02
CA TRP A 198 11.37 12.82 23.84
C TRP A 198 10.19 11.97 23.39
N SER A 199 9.10 12.58 22.87
CA SER A 199 7.97 11.83 22.31
C SER A 199 8.40 10.95 21.12
N THR A 200 9.30 11.43 20.26
CA THR A 200 9.92 10.62 19.19
C THR A 200 10.64 9.39 19.73
N VAL A 201 11.49 9.59 20.75
CA VAL A 201 12.31 8.50 21.31
C VAL A 201 11.44 7.44 22.00
N ILE A 202 10.47 7.88 22.81
CA ILE A 202 9.54 6.98 23.52
C ILE A 202 8.71 6.19 22.51
N THR A 203 8.14 6.86 21.50
CA THR A 203 7.37 6.22 20.43
C THR A 203 8.20 5.17 19.70
N CYS A 204 9.45 5.49 19.38
CA CYS A 204 10.38 4.59 18.73
C CYS A 204 10.63 3.31 19.54
N ILE A 205 10.88 3.43 20.85
CA ILE A 205 11.10 2.29 21.74
C ILE A 205 9.85 1.42 21.83
N ILE A 206 8.68 2.02 22.10
CA ILE A 206 7.40 1.30 22.23
C ILE A 206 7.08 0.56 20.92
N LEU A 207 7.19 1.26 19.80
CA LEU A 207 6.89 0.69 18.47
C LEU A 207 7.82 -0.48 18.15
N THR A 208 9.11 -0.33 18.39
CA THR A 208 10.12 -1.38 18.15
C THR A 208 9.82 -2.62 18.99
N LEU A 209 9.46 -2.45 20.25
CA LEU A 209 9.08 -3.57 21.14
C LEU A 209 7.80 -4.25 20.65
N CYS A 210 6.75 -3.49 20.30
CA CYS A 210 5.49 -4.03 19.79
C CYS A 210 5.69 -4.80 18.47
N VAL A 211 6.44 -4.23 17.54
CA VAL A 211 6.78 -4.89 16.26
C VAL A 211 7.56 -6.17 16.52
N GLY A 212 8.61 -6.12 17.36
CA GLY A 212 9.42 -7.27 17.71
C GLY A 212 8.59 -8.43 18.28
N LEU A 213 7.68 -8.14 19.22
CA LEU A 213 6.79 -9.14 19.83
C LEU A 213 5.90 -9.85 18.81
N VAL A 214 5.41 -9.14 17.79
CA VAL A 214 4.54 -9.74 16.77
C VAL A 214 5.35 -10.48 15.71
N VAL A 215 6.38 -9.85 15.17
CA VAL A 215 7.19 -10.36 14.05
C VAL A 215 7.93 -11.65 14.39
N ILE A 216 8.43 -11.79 15.62
CA ILE A 216 9.09 -13.03 16.08
C ILE A 216 8.14 -14.24 15.98
N GLY A 217 6.81 -14.03 16.07
CA GLY A 217 5.79 -15.09 15.94
C GLY A 217 5.48 -15.52 14.50
N GLY A 218 6.07 -14.86 13.49
CA GLY A 218 5.89 -15.19 12.07
C GLY A 218 4.48 -14.93 11.53
N ILE A 219 4.19 -15.48 10.32
CA ILE A 219 2.95 -15.19 9.56
C ILE A 219 1.67 -15.47 10.35
N LYS A 220 1.62 -16.53 11.13
CA LYS A 220 0.40 -16.89 11.88
C LYS A 220 0.03 -15.82 12.93
N ARG A 221 1.04 -15.24 13.60
CA ARG A 221 0.83 -14.16 14.56
C ARG A 221 0.51 -12.85 13.86
N ILE A 222 1.21 -12.53 12.78
CA ILE A 222 0.95 -11.35 11.94
C ILE A 222 -0.48 -11.40 11.41
N ALA A 223 -0.91 -12.51 10.81
CA ALA A 223 -2.27 -12.67 10.30
C ALA A 223 -3.33 -12.51 11.41
N LYS A 224 -3.12 -13.14 12.57
CA LYS A 224 -4.05 -13.03 13.71
C LYS A 224 -4.19 -11.59 14.23
N VAL A 225 -3.09 -10.84 14.31
CA VAL A 225 -3.13 -9.42 14.68
C VAL A 225 -3.82 -8.60 13.59
N SER A 226 -3.52 -8.86 12.32
CA SER A 226 -4.12 -8.16 11.18
C SER A 226 -5.62 -8.43 11.07
N GLU A 227 -6.11 -9.66 11.32
CA GLU A 227 -7.54 -10.01 11.32
C GLU A 227 -8.36 -9.21 12.33
N ILE A 228 -7.75 -8.73 13.41
CA ILE A 228 -8.40 -7.91 14.43
C ILE A 228 -8.22 -6.43 14.14
N VAL A 229 -6.98 -6.00 13.91
CA VAL A 229 -6.64 -4.57 13.83
C VAL A 229 -7.11 -3.96 12.52
N VAL A 230 -6.99 -4.67 11.39
CA VAL A 230 -7.33 -4.10 10.07
C VAL A 230 -8.83 -3.77 9.93
N PRO A 231 -9.78 -4.65 10.28
CA PRO A 231 -11.20 -4.27 10.24
C PRO A 231 -11.51 -3.13 11.21
N PHE A 232 -10.95 -3.16 12.43
CA PHE A 232 -11.16 -2.11 13.43
C PHE A 232 -10.71 -0.74 12.93
N MET A 233 -9.47 -0.64 12.45
CA MET A 233 -8.91 0.62 11.96
C MET A 233 -9.64 1.14 10.71
N ALA A 234 -10.02 0.25 9.80
CA ALA A 234 -10.75 0.63 8.59
C ALA A 234 -12.16 1.16 8.93
N ILE A 235 -12.89 0.49 9.83
CA ILE A 235 -14.21 0.94 10.28
C ILE A 235 -14.10 2.29 10.99
N LEU A 236 -13.13 2.45 11.90
CA LEU A 236 -12.93 3.70 12.61
C LEU A 236 -12.65 4.86 11.63
N TYR A 237 -11.73 4.67 10.69
CA TYR A 237 -11.38 5.70 9.72
C TYR A 237 -12.55 6.04 8.78
N VAL A 238 -13.24 5.01 8.29
CA VAL A 238 -14.43 5.18 7.44
C VAL A 238 -15.54 5.93 8.19
N ALA A 239 -15.76 5.62 9.47
CA ALA A 239 -16.74 6.34 10.29
C ALA A 239 -16.39 7.83 10.42
N LEU A 240 -15.13 8.17 10.72
CA LEU A 240 -14.67 9.56 10.78
C LEU A 240 -14.84 10.29 9.44
N GLY A 241 -14.44 9.64 8.33
CA GLY A 241 -14.62 10.20 6.99
C GLY A 241 -16.10 10.42 6.62
N LEU A 242 -16.99 9.48 6.99
CA LEU A 242 -18.42 9.64 6.79
C LEU A 242 -18.98 10.80 7.63
N ILE A 243 -18.54 10.97 8.87
CA ILE A 243 -18.95 12.13 9.69
C ILE A 243 -18.55 13.42 8.98
N ILE A 244 -17.31 13.55 8.48
CA ILE A 244 -16.88 14.75 7.73
C ILE A 244 -17.76 14.98 6.51
N ILE A 245 -18.06 13.94 5.72
CA ILE A 245 -18.87 14.03 4.51
C ILE A 245 -20.30 14.46 4.85
N PHE A 246 -20.93 13.87 5.87
CA PHE A 246 -22.32 14.18 6.24
C PHE A 246 -22.44 15.55 6.90
N THR A 247 -21.51 15.97 7.74
CA THR A 247 -21.53 17.30 8.37
C THR A 247 -21.28 18.42 7.35
N ASN A 248 -20.58 18.11 6.24
CA ASN A 248 -20.26 19.06 5.18
C ASN A 248 -20.94 18.69 3.84
N ILE A 249 -22.12 18.07 3.89
CA ILE A 249 -22.79 17.50 2.71
C ILE A 249 -23.04 18.52 1.58
N THR A 250 -23.26 19.77 1.92
CA THR A 250 -23.45 20.87 0.97
C THR A 250 -22.18 21.22 0.18
N ALA A 251 -21.01 20.95 0.72
CA ALA A 251 -19.72 21.20 0.05
C ALA A 251 -19.29 20.03 -0.85
N VAL A 252 -19.86 18.83 -0.66
CA VAL A 252 -19.48 17.62 -1.40
C VAL A 252 -19.67 17.76 -2.92
N PRO A 253 -20.78 18.30 -3.46
CA PRO A 253 -20.94 18.46 -4.91
C PRO A 253 -19.87 19.37 -5.52
N ALA A 254 -19.53 20.48 -4.85
CA ALA A 254 -18.49 21.40 -5.30
C ALA A 254 -17.10 20.74 -5.27
N ALA A 255 -16.81 19.94 -4.23
CA ALA A 255 -15.57 19.17 -4.14
C ALA A 255 -15.44 18.14 -5.29
N VAL A 256 -16.51 17.38 -5.57
CA VAL A 256 -16.52 16.40 -6.69
C VAL A 256 -16.32 17.10 -8.04
N VAL A 257 -17.00 18.23 -8.28
CA VAL A 257 -16.81 19.01 -9.50
C VAL A 257 -15.36 19.52 -9.60
N SER A 258 -14.78 19.99 -8.50
CA SER A 258 -13.39 20.45 -8.45
C SER A 258 -12.42 19.31 -8.78
N ILE A 259 -12.62 18.11 -8.21
CA ILE A 259 -11.80 16.92 -8.48
C ILE A 259 -11.86 16.55 -9.96
N VAL A 260 -13.05 16.44 -10.53
CA VAL A 260 -13.20 16.06 -11.96
C VAL A 260 -12.65 17.15 -12.89
N LYS A 261 -13.02 18.42 -12.64
CA LYS A 261 -12.56 19.54 -13.47
C LYS A 261 -11.04 19.68 -13.44
N SER A 262 -10.44 19.66 -12.26
CA SER A 262 -8.98 19.79 -12.08
C SER A 262 -8.18 18.66 -12.72
N ALA A 263 -8.78 17.46 -12.89
CA ALA A 263 -8.14 16.34 -13.56
C ALA A 263 -7.86 16.59 -15.05
N PHE A 264 -8.62 17.49 -15.70
CA PHE A 264 -8.54 17.72 -17.14
C PHE A 264 -8.18 19.16 -17.53
N THR A 265 -8.33 20.14 -16.63
CA THR A 265 -8.12 21.57 -16.95
C THR A 265 -6.82 22.14 -16.42
N GLY A 266 -6.17 21.46 -15.47
CA GLY A 266 -4.97 21.93 -14.80
C GLY A 266 -5.20 23.18 -13.93
N SER A 267 -4.66 23.22 -12.73
CA SER A 267 -4.67 24.46 -11.93
C SER A 267 -3.47 25.33 -12.30
N ALA A 268 -3.68 26.66 -12.36
CA ALA A 268 -2.68 27.64 -12.80
C ALA A 268 -1.41 27.76 -11.93
N LEU A 269 -1.33 27.00 -10.83
CA LEU A 269 -0.18 27.02 -9.90
C LEU A 269 1.08 26.31 -10.43
N ALA A 270 0.98 25.49 -11.49
CA ALA A 270 2.07 24.68 -11.99
C ALA A 270 2.36 24.88 -13.50
N GLY A 271 2.61 26.11 -13.94
CA GLY A 271 3.29 26.36 -15.23
C GLY A 271 2.52 26.02 -16.53
N GLY A 272 1.20 26.16 -16.56
CA GLY A 272 0.36 25.97 -17.75
C GLY A 272 -0.56 24.75 -17.69
N ALA A 273 -1.70 24.83 -18.41
CA ALA A 273 -2.80 23.85 -18.28
C ALA A 273 -2.40 22.39 -18.59
N MET A 274 -1.52 22.13 -19.56
CA MET A 274 -1.06 20.77 -19.88
C MET A 274 -0.05 20.23 -18.87
N GLY A 275 0.84 21.08 -18.36
CA GLY A 275 1.82 20.69 -17.35
C GLY A 275 1.16 20.24 -16.04
N SER A 276 0.12 20.96 -15.62
CA SER A 276 -0.59 20.63 -14.37
C SER A 276 -1.46 19.36 -14.46
N MET A 277 -2.04 19.05 -15.62
CA MET A 277 -2.76 17.78 -15.84
C MET A 277 -1.81 16.57 -15.74
N VAL A 278 -0.62 16.67 -16.34
CA VAL A 278 0.39 15.60 -16.28
C VAL A 278 0.87 15.41 -14.83
N VAL A 279 1.10 16.49 -14.10
CA VAL A 279 1.49 16.42 -12.67
C VAL A 279 0.38 15.80 -11.84
N ALA A 280 -0.88 16.22 -12.01
CA ALA A 280 -2.01 15.62 -11.30
C ALA A 280 -2.12 14.09 -11.57
N MET A 281 -1.96 13.70 -12.83
CA MET A 281 -1.96 12.30 -13.24
C MET A 281 -0.79 11.54 -12.62
N GLN A 282 0.43 12.04 -12.69
CA GLN A 282 1.61 11.39 -12.13
C GLN A 282 1.51 11.23 -10.62
N GLN A 283 1.15 12.30 -9.91
CA GLN A 283 1.03 12.27 -8.46
C GLN A 283 -0.12 11.37 -8.00
N GLY A 284 -1.28 11.47 -8.65
CA GLY A 284 -2.43 10.63 -8.33
C GLY A 284 -2.14 9.14 -8.53
N ILE A 285 -1.54 8.76 -9.68
CA ILE A 285 -1.22 7.37 -9.99
C ILE A 285 -0.11 6.85 -9.07
N ALA A 286 0.98 7.61 -8.90
CA ALA A 286 2.12 7.18 -8.08
C ALA A 286 1.70 6.95 -6.62
N ARG A 287 0.98 7.90 -6.02
CA ARG A 287 0.52 7.78 -4.62
C ARG A 287 -0.63 6.77 -4.46
N GLY A 288 -1.48 6.60 -5.48
CA GLY A 288 -2.48 5.54 -5.52
C GLY A 288 -1.85 4.14 -5.52
N ILE A 289 -0.83 3.92 -6.35
CA ILE A 289 -0.10 2.65 -6.39
C ILE A 289 0.72 2.44 -5.12
N PHE A 290 1.32 3.49 -4.58
CA PHE A 290 2.00 3.43 -3.28
C PHE A 290 1.05 2.94 -2.17
N SER A 291 -0.22 3.37 -2.18
CA SER A 291 -1.23 2.96 -1.22
C SER A 291 -1.71 1.52 -1.47
N ASN A 292 -2.29 1.24 -2.65
CA ASN A 292 -2.95 -0.04 -2.91
C ASN A 292 -2.02 -1.16 -3.41
N GLU A 293 -0.77 -0.85 -3.76
CA GLU A 293 0.25 -1.79 -4.23
C GLU A 293 -0.12 -2.59 -5.49
N SER A 294 -1.09 -2.13 -6.29
CA SER A 294 -1.50 -2.85 -7.51
C SER A 294 -0.41 -2.77 -8.59
N GLY A 295 0.09 -3.93 -8.99
CA GLY A 295 1.18 -4.04 -9.95
C GLY A 295 2.58 -4.05 -9.30
N LEU A 296 2.69 -3.79 -7.98
CA LEU A 296 3.97 -3.93 -7.27
C LEU A 296 4.35 -5.39 -7.04
N GLY A 297 3.38 -6.32 -6.97
CA GLY A 297 3.63 -7.73 -6.73
C GLY A 297 3.84 -8.11 -5.25
N SER A 298 3.61 -7.21 -4.32
CA SER A 298 3.75 -7.46 -2.88
C SER A 298 2.61 -8.32 -2.33
N ALA A 299 1.36 -7.94 -2.57
CA ALA A 299 0.17 -8.64 -2.07
C ALA A 299 0.06 -10.13 -2.48
N PRO A 300 0.51 -10.59 -3.67
CA PRO A 300 0.58 -12.02 -4.00
C PRO A 300 1.37 -12.86 -3.02
N ILE A 301 2.32 -12.27 -2.29
CA ILE A 301 3.12 -12.99 -1.28
C ILE A 301 2.22 -13.45 -0.11
N ALA A 302 1.32 -12.59 0.36
CA ALA A 302 0.33 -12.97 1.37
C ALA A 302 -0.78 -13.84 0.78
N ALA A 303 -1.26 -13.51 -0.42
CA ALA A 303 -2.32 -14.27 -1.10
C ALA A 303 -1.93 -15.74 -1.31
N ALA A 304 -0.65 -16.03 -1.57
CA ALA A 304 -0.15 -17.39 -1.73
C ALA A 304 -0.35 -18.27 -0.48
N ALA A 305 -0.34 -17.69 0.72
CA ALA A 305 -0.52 -18.39 1.98
C ALA A 305 -1.98 -18.77 2.28
N ALA A 306 -2.96 -18.31 1.49
CA ALA A 306 -4.38 -18.56 1.71
C ALA A 306 -4.75 -20.03 1.53
N VAL A 307 -5.59 -20.58 2.43
CA VAL A 307 -6.21 -21.90 2.28
C VAL A 307 -7.26 -21.81 1.18
N THR A 308 -6.94 -22.35 0.00
CA THR A 308 -7.86 -22.43 -1.14
C THR A 308 -7.33 -23.40 -2.20
N LYS A 309 -8.26 -24.03 -2.95
CA LYS A 309 -7.95 -24.82 -4.15
C LYS A 309 -8.13 -24.02 -5.44
N GLU A 310 -8.85 -22.90 -5.38
CA GLU A 310 -9.32 -22.16 -6.57
C GLU A 310 -8.54 -20.84 -6.77
N PRO A 311 -7.63 -20.77 -7.76
CA PRO A 311 -6.84 -19.57 -8.03
C PRO A 311 -7.70 -18.33 -8.32
N ALA A 312 -8.76 -18.47 -9.12
CA ALA A 312 -9.64 -17.36 -9.48
C ALA A 312 -10.44 -16.82 -8.28
N ARG A 313 -10.76 -17.68 -7.31
CA ARG A 313 -11.44 -17.28 -6.07
C ARG A 313 -10.54 -16.37 -5.24
N GLN A 314 -9.28 -16.76 -5.03
CA GLN A 314 -8.32 -15.92 -4.32
C GLN A 314 -8.02 -14.62 -5.07
N GLY A 315 -7.99 -14.65 -6.40
CA GLY A 315 -7.92 -13.44 -7.21
C GLY A 315 -9.05 -12.47 -6.90
N LEU A 316 -10.30 -12.95 -6.82
CA LEU A 316 -11.46 -12.13 -6.44
C LEU A 316 -11.32 -11.55 -5.02
N VAL A 317 -10.87 -12.35 -4.05
CA VAL A 317 -10.60 -11.87 -2.69
C VAL A 317 -9.52 -10.78 -2.70
N SER A 318 -8.39 -11.01 -3.37
CA SER A 318 -7.29 -10.03 -3.46
C SER A 318 -7.71 -8.70 -4.10
N MET A 319 -8.61 -8.74 -5.09
CA MET A 319 -9.14 -7.55 -5.77
C MET A 319 -9.88 -6.61 -4.81
N THR A 320 -10.57 -7.14 -3.77
CA THR A 320 -11.29 -6.32 -2.80
C THR A 320 -10.35 -5.43 -1.98
N GLY A 321 -9.09 -5.82 -1.83
CA GLY A 321 -8.07 -5.01 -1.16
C GLY A 321 -7.91 -3.64 -1.80
N THR A 322 -7.72 -3.57 -3.11
CA THR A 322 -7.60 -2.29 -3.84
C THR A 322 -8.88 -1.46 -3.77
N PHE A 323 -10.06 -2.12 -3.79
CA PHE A 323 -11.32 -1.42 -3.62
C PHE A 323 -11.43 -0.76 -2.25
N ILE A 324 -11.17 -1.50 -1.17
CA ILE A 324 -11.25 -0.98 0.21
C ILE A 324 -10.20 0.12 0.42
N ASP A 325 -8.95 -0.14 0.03
CA ASP A 325 -7.84 0.78 0.23
C ASP A 325 -8.06 2.13 -0.48
N THR A 326 -8.28 2.09 -1.79
CA THR A 326 -8.24 3.32 -2.59
C THR A 326 -9.62 3.85 -2.95
N ILE A 327 -10.53 2.97 -3.45
CA ILE A 327 -11.87 3.45 -3.83
C ILE A 327 -12.66 3.91 -2.60
N VAL A 328 -12.44 3.29 -1.43
CA VAL A 328 -13.11 3.73 -0.19
C VAL A 328 -12.21 4.69 0.60
N ILE A 329 -11.12 4.20 1.19
CA ILE A 329 -10.36 4.94 2.20
C ILE A 329 -9.65 6.17 1.61
N CYS A 330 -8.87 6.03 0.52
CA CYS A 330 -8.18 7.18 -0.09
C CYS A 330 -9.17 8.21 -0.65
N THR A 331 -10.32 7.75 -1.20
CA THR A 331 -11.35 8.68 -1.69
C THR A 331 -11.95 9.50 -0.55
N MET A 332 -12.20 8.88 0.61
CA MET A 332 -12.69 9.60 1.79
C MET A 332 -11.68 10.64 2.28
N THR A 333 -10.41 10.27 2.38
CA THR A 333 -9.32 11.19 2.71
C THR A 333 -9.28 12.37 1.73
N GLY A 334 -9.27 12.06 0.44
CA GLY A 334 -9.17 13.07 -0.60
C GLY A 334 -10.35 14.05 -0.61
N ILE A 335 -11.58 13.54 -0.49
CA ILE A 335 -12.78 14.39 -0.39
C ILE A 335 -12.70 15.27 0.85
N SER A 336 -12.30 14.75 2.01
CA SER A 336 -12.17 15.52 3.24
C SER A 336 -11.15 16.65 3.10
N VAL A 337 -9.98 16.36 2.50
CA VAL A 337 -8.93 17.37 2.26
C VAL A 337 -9.36 18.43 1.26
N VAL A 338 -10.12 18.05 0.21
CA VAL A 338 -10.64 19.01 -0.79
C VAL A 338 -11.71 19.91 -0.19
N ILE A 339 -12.65 19.35 0.59
CA ILE A 339 -13.70 20.13 1.28
C ILE A 339 -13.09 21.16 2.24
N ALA A 340 -12.09 20.74 3.02
CA ALA A 340 -11.43 21.60 3.99
C ALA A 340 -10.50 22.65 3.35
N GLY A 341 -10.11 22.49 2.08
CA GLY A 341 -9.15 23.34 1.40
C GLY A 341 -7.70 23.21 1.91
N SER A 342 -7.41 22.25 2.75
CA SER A 342 -6.13 22.09 3.44
C SER A 342 -4.95 21.84 2.49
N TRP A 343 -5.22 21.27 1.31
CA TRP A 343 -4.22 21.01 0.25
C TRP A 343 -3.60 22.30 -0.33
N MET A 344 -4.23 23.46 -0.14
CA MET A 344 -3.76 24.77 -0.63
C MET A 344 -2.79 25.47 0.32
N ASN A 345 -2.66 24.97 1.56
CA ASN A 345 -1.78 25.58 2.56
C ASN A 345 -0.33 25.14 2.34
N PRO A 346 0.59 26.05 1.93
CA PRO A 346 1.98 25.71 1.65
C PRO A 346 2.81 25.40 2.91
N ASP A 347 2.29 25.75 4.10
CA ASP A 347 2.99 25.52 5.37
C ASP A 347 2.76 24.11 5.93
N LEU A 348 1.86 23.32 5.32
CA LEU A 348 1.51 21.98 5.75
C LEU A 348 2.11 20.91 4.82
N GLU A 349 2.65 19.83 5.41
CA GLU A 349 3.22 18.73 4.66
C GLU A 349 2.68 17.36 5.12
N GLY A 350 2.51 16.45 4.16
CA GLY A 350 2.19 15.05 4.44
C GLY A 350 0.94 14.86 5.30
N VAL A 351 1.12 14.32 6.52
CA VAL A 351 0.01 14.02 7.45
C VAL A 351 -0.67 15.28 8.00
N GLU A 352 0.05 16.40 8.09
CA GLU A 352 -0.46 17.66 8.64
C GLU A 352 -1.61 18.21 7.82
N ILE A 353 -1.58 18.03 6.49
CA ILE A 353 -2.68 18.41 5.59
C ILE A 353 -3.96 17.67 5.94
N THR A 354 -3.85 16.35 6.16
CA THR A 354 -5.03 15.54 6.56
C THR A 354 -5.48 15.88 7.98
N MET A 355 -4.54 16.18 8.87
CA MET A 355 -4.84 16.59 10.25
C MET A 355 -5.63 17.89 10.29
N ASP A 356 -5.20 18.89 9.54
CA ASP A 356 -5.93 20.17 9.37
C ASP A 356 -7.33 19.95 8.75
N ALA A 357 -7.42 19.04 7.75
CA ALA A 357 -8.72 18.70 7.15
C ALA A 357 -9.69 18.04 8.14
N PHE A 358 -9.19 17.17 9.01
CA PHE A 358 -10.01 16.51 10.03
C PHE A 358 -10.42 17.50 11.14
N GLN A 359 -9.52 18.39 11.55
CA GLN A 359 -9.85 19.46 12.52
C GLN A 359 -10.96 20.38 12.00
N LYS A 360 -10.92 20.77 10.73
CA LYS A 360 -11.92 21.64 10.10
C LYS A 360 -13.23 20.92 9.77
N GLY A 361 -13.15 19.63 9.43
CA GLY A 361 -14.29 18.87 8.91
C GLY A 361 -15.11 18.14 9.97
N LEU A 362 -14.51 17.75 11.11
CA LEU A 362 -15.21 17.04 12.18
C LEU A 362 -15.91 18.03 13.12
N PRO A 363 -17.11 17.69 13.63
CA PRO A 363 -17.84 18.52 14.60
C PRO A 363 -17.31 18.31 16.04
N PHE A 364 -16.01 18.06 16.19
CA PHE A 364 -15.33 17.81 17.47
C PHE A 364 -14.33 18.93 17.76
N PRO A 365 -13.90 19.11 19.04
CA PRO A 365 -12.78 19.98 19.34
C PRO A 365 -11.53 19.56 18.53
N PRO A 366 -10.70 20.54 18.08
CA PRO A 366 -9.51 20.24 17.25
C PRO A 366 -8.58 19.19 17.84
N GLU A 367 -8.40 19.18 19.16
CA GLU A 367 -7.56 18.20 19.88
C GLU A 367 -8.14 16.79 19.76
N ALA A 368 -9.47 16.64 19.85
CA ALA A 368 -10.12 15.34 19.70
C ALA A 368 -10.04 14.82 18.25
N ALA A 369 -10.21 15.70 17.25
CA ALA A 369 -10.05 15.35 15.85
C ALA A 369 -8.62 14.90 15.55
N THR A 370 -7.61 15.62 16.05
CA THR A 370 -6.19 15.27 15.95
C THR A 370 -5.89 13.92 16.61
N PHE A 371 -6.42 13.70 17.82
CA PHE A 371 -6.26 12.43 18.53
C PHE A 371 -6.85 11.26 17.74
N CYS A 372 -8.06 11.39 17.23
CA CYS A 372 -8.69 10.34 16.42
C CYS A 372 -7.86 10.00 15.18
N LEU A 373 -7.37 11.00 14.45
CA LEU A 373 -6.53 10.77 13.27
C LEU A 373 -5.19 10.16 13.64
N MET A 374 -4.55 10.63 14.71
CA MET A 374 -3.29 10.06 15.22
C MET A 374 -3.45 8.56 15.52
N ILE A 375 -4.52 8.17 16.22
CA ILE A 375 -4.80 6.75 16.52
C ILE A 375 -5.00 5.94 15.24
N CYS A 376 -5.77 6.45 14.27
CA CYS A 376 -5.92 5.79 12.97
C CYS A 376 -4.57 5.60 12.28
N LEU A 377 -3.75 6.64 12.23
CA LEU A 377 -2.43 6.58 11.59
C LEU A 377 -1.50 5.58 12.28
N VAL A 378 -1.50 5.56 13.63
CA VAL A 378 -0.69 4.60 14.41
C VAL A 378 -1.08 3.17 14.06
N PHE A 379 -2.37 2.83 14.03
CA PHE A 379 -2.81 1.49 13.66
C PHE A 379 -2.50 1.16 12.19
N PHE A 380 -2.77 2.08 11.26
CA PHE A 380 -2.49 1.91 9.84
C PHE A 380 -1.01 1.61 9.60
N ALA A 381 -0.15 2.49 10.10
CA ALA A 381 1.28 2.36 9.89
C ALA A 381 1.88 1.16 10.66
N PHE A 382 1.41 0.87 11.88
CA PHE A 382 1.85 -0.30 12.64
C PHE A 382 1.56 -1.61 11.90
N THR A 383 0.33 -1.76 11.37
CA THR A 383 0.00 -2.97 10.62
C THR A 383 0.78 -3.08 9.32
N THR A 384 1.09 -1.95 8.65
CA THR A 384 1.92 -1.94 7.44
C THR A 384 3.33 -2.44 7.74
N ILE A 385 3.93 -2.05 8.87
CA ILE A 385 5.23 -2.58 9.30
C ILE A 385 5.17 -4.11 9.45
N LEU A 386 4.10 -4.65 10.03
CA LEU A 386 3.96 -6.10 10.20
C LEU A 386 3.81 -6.84 8.86
N GLY A 387 2.96 -6.34 7.97
CA GLY A 387 2.72 -6.94 6.65
C GLY A 387 3.97 -6.95 5.78
N TRP A 388 4.71 -5.84 5.73
CA TRP A 388 5.94 -5.73 4.97
C TRP A 388 7.12 -6.51 5.55
N ASN A 389 7.15 -6.74 6.86
CA ASN A 389 8.12 -7.69 7.42
C ASN A 389 7.92 -9.07 6.81
N TYR A 390 6.68 -9.56 6.76
CA TYR A 390 6.38 -10.84 6.14
C TYR A 390 6.80 -10.89 4.66
N TYR A 391 6.50 -9.85 3.89
CA TYR A 391 6.89 -9.79 2.48
C TYR A 391 8.40 -9.82 2.30
N GLY A 392 9.14 -9.03 3.07
CA GLY A 392 10.59 -9.00 3.03
C GLY A 392 11.23 -10.32 3.42
N GLU A 393 10.72 -10.98 4.47
CA GLU A 393 11.21 -12.31 4.88
C GLU A 393 11.00 -13.36 3.77
N ARG A 394 9.84 -13.37 3.08
CA ARG A 394 9.59 -14.27 1.94
C ARG A 394 10.54 -14.00 0.77
N CYS A 395 10.83 -12.72 0.50
CA CYS A 395 11.81 -12.34 -0.52
C CYS A 395 13.22 -12.85 -0.19
N VAL A 396 13.67 -12.66 1.05
CA VAL A 396 14.97 -13.15 1.53
C VAL A 396 15.03 -14.68 1.53
N GLU A 397 13.96 -15.33 1.95
CA GLU A 397 13.84 -16.80 1.91
C GLU A 397 14.04 -17.36 0.49
N TYR A 398 13.43 -16.73 -0.52
CA TYR A 398 13.61 -17.09 -1.91
C TYR A 398 15.06 -16.86 -2.39
N LEU A 399 15.65 -15.68 -2.09
CA LEU A 399 17.00 -15.31 -2.52
C LEU A 399 18.08 -16.25 -2.01
N PHE A 400 17.96 -16.67 -0.74
CA PHE A 400 18.97 -17.46 -0.02
C PHE A 400 18.59 -18.93 0.13
N ASN A 401 17.74 -19.47 -0.78
CA ASN A 401 17.33 -20.85 -0.81
C ASN A 401 16.91 -21.39 0.57
N ARG A 402 16.09 -20.59 1.30
CA ARG A 402 15.47 -20.91 2.61
C ARG A 402 16.47 -21.04 3.76
N ASN A 403 17.63 -20.42 3.69
CA ASN A 403 18.55 -20.38 4.81
C ASN A 403 17.92 -19.63 5.98
N GLN A 404 17.48 -20.37 7.01
CA GLN A 404 16.79 -19.84 8.18
C GLN A 404 17.65 -18.88 9.01
N SER A 405 18.96 -19.02 8.98
CA SER A 405 19.87 -18.10 9.68
C SER A 405 19.84 -16.72 9.01
N VAL A 406 19.81 -16.67 7.68
CA VAL A 406 19.72 -15.42 6.91
C VAL A 406 18.35 -14.75 7.13
N VAL A 407 17.26 -15.53 7.11
CA VAL A 407 15.91 -15.03 7.38
C VAL A 407 15.81 -14.44 8.80
N LYS A 408 16.36 -15.12 9.81
CA LYS A 408 16.44 -14.59 11.18
C LYS A 408 17.29 -13.31 11.24
N GLY A 409 18.41 -13.27 10.55
CA GLY A 409 19.27 -12.09 10.45
C GLY A 409 18.50 -10.89 9.83
N TYR A 410 17.75 -11.11 8.76
CA TYR A 410 16.90 -10.10 8.15
C TYR A 410 15.84 -9.58 9.13
N ARG A 411 15.20 -10.47 9.88
CA ARG A 411 14.18 -10.11 10.90
C ARG A 411 14.75 -9.16 11.96
N TRP A 412 15.95 -9.45 12.48
CA TRP A 412 16.60 -8.58 13.45
C TRP A 412 17.03 -7.24 12.82
N LEU A 413 17.53 -7.27 11.59
CA LEU A 413 17.86 -6.05 10.86
C LEU A 413 16.60 -5.20 10.61
N TYR A 414 15.46 -5.84 10.33
CA TYR A 414 14.17 -5.17 10.17
C TYR A 414 13.73 -4.47 11.47
N ILE A 415 13.82 -5.15 12.61
CA ILE A 415 13.52 -4.56 13.92
C ILE A 415 14.45 -3.37 14.22
N ALA A 416 15.73 -3.48 13.87
CA ALA A 416 16.68 -2.37 14.00
C ALA A 416 16.32 -1.20 13.07
N ALA A 417 15.85 -1.46 11.83
CA ALA A 417 15.41 -0.43 10.91
C ALA A 417 14.16 0.30 11.42
N VAL A 418 13.24 -0.39 12.09
CA VAL A 418 12.08 0.24 12.77
C VAL A 418 12.55 1.23 13.84
N PHE A 419 13.62 0.88 14.58
CA PHE A 419 14.20 1.79 15.59
C PHE A 419 14.85 3.02 14.95
N ILE A 420 15.49 2.89 13.79
CA ILE A 420 16.27 3.96 13.14
C ILE A 420 15.36 4.92 12.35
N GLY A 421 14.25 4.44 11.81
CA GLY A 421 13.38 5.17 10.88
C GLY A 421 12.95 6.58 11.32
N PRO A 422 12.55 6.81 12.60
CA PRO A 422 12.11 8.13 13.07
C PRO A 422 13.19 9.21 13.04
N TYR A 423 14.46 8.82 13.01
CA TYR A 423 15.59 9.74 13.01
C TYR A 423 16.01 10.18 11.59
N MET A 424 15.34 9.70 10.56
CA MET A 424 15.59 10.09 9.17
C MET A 424 14.70 11.26 8.74
N THR A 425 15.13 12.00 7.70
CA THR A 425 14.32 13.08 7.13
C THR A 425 13.18 12.54 6.27
N VAL A 426 12.02 13.20 6.33
CA VAL A 426 10.82 12.81 5.56
C VAL A 426 11.13 12.64 4.07
N ALA A 427 11.79 13.61 3.44
CA ALA A 427 12.11 13.57 2.02
C ALA A 427 13.00 12.38 1.63
N ALA A 428 14.03 12.05 2.42
CA ALA A 428 14.91 10.91 2.15
C ALA A 428 14.14 9.59 2.23
N VAL A 429 13.27 9.47 3.23
CA VAL A 429 12.45 8.28 3.46
C VAL A 429 11.51 8.00 2.28
N TRP A 430 10.79 9.02 1.79
CA TRP A 430 9.86 8.87 0.68
C TRP A 430 10.58 8.59 -0.65
N ASN A 431 11.68 9.28 -0.93
CA ASN A 431 12.44 9.07 -2.17
C ASN A 431 13.04 7.66 -2.25
N ILE A 432 13.59 7.15 -1.14
CA ILE A 432 14.12 5.77 -1.09
C ILE A 432 12.99 4.75 -1.31
N ALA A 433 11.85 4.93 -0.64
CA ALA A 433 10.70 4.07 -0.80
C ALA A 433 10.19 4.02 -2.24
N ASP A 434 10.07 5.18 -2.88
CA ASP A 434 9.62 5.29 -4.27
C ASP A 434 10.56 4.56 -5.24
N VAL A 435 11.87 4.74 -5.11
CA VAL A 435 12.84 4.07 -6.00
C VAL A 435 12.73 2.55 -5.91
N PHE A 436 12.74 1.99 -4.71
CA PHE A 436 12.68 0.55 -4.55
C PHE A 436 11.32 -0.04 -4.99
N ASN A 437 10.20 0.65 -4.72
CA ASN A 437 8.88 0.24 -5.18
C ASN A 437 8.81 0.13 -6.71
N ALA A 438 9.32 1.14 -7.41
CA ALA A 438 9.30 1.16 -8.87
C ALA A 438 10.17 0.05 -9.48
N LEU A 439 11.35 -0.20 -8.91
CA LEU A 439 12.25 -1.26 -9.36
C LEU A 439 11.69 -2.67 -9.06
N MET A 440 10.89 -2.81 -8.01
CA MET A 440 10.17 -4.04 -7.71
C MET A 440 8.97 -4.26 -8.64
N ALA A 441 8.27 -3.19 -9.02
CA ALA A 441 7.10 -3.28 -9.90
C ALA A 441 7.42 -3.81 -11.29
N PHE A 442 8.53 -3.39 -11.87
CA PHE A 442 8.89 -3.75 -13.25
C PHE A 442 8.92 -5.26 -13.52
N PRO A 443 9.64 -6.10 -12.76
CA PRO A 443 9.63 -7.55 -12.93
C PRO A 443 8.23 -8.16 -12.83
N ASN A 444 7.40 -7.67 -11.93
CA ASN A 444 6.04 -8.14 -11.75
C ASN A 444 5.15 -7.81 -12.95
N LEU A 445 5.21 -6.58 -13.46
CA LEU A 445 4.42 -6.16 -14.62
C LEU A 445 4.81 -6.98 -15.88
N VAL A 446 6.10 -7.25 -16.08
CA VAL A 446 6.56 -8.16 -17.16
C VAL A 446 5.93 -9.54 -17.01
N ALA A 447 5.88 -10.09 -15.80
CA ALA A 447 5.28 -11.39 -15.56
C ALA A 447 3.76 -11.39 -15.78
N LEU A 448 3.05 -10.35 -15.33
CA LEU A 448 1.61 -10.21 -15.55
C LEU A 448 1.26 -10.13 -17.04
N LEU A 449 2.05 -9.39 -17.82
CA LEU A 449 1.89 -9.31 -19.26
C LEU A 449 2.18 -10.65 -19.95
N ALA A 450 3.25 -11.34 -19.55
CA ALA A 450 3.59 -12.65 -20.11
C ALA A 450 2.53 -13.72 -19.78
N LEU A 451 2.00 -13.70 -18.55
CA LEU A 451 1.07 -14.72 -18.05
C LEU A 451 -0.42 -14.33 -18.18
N ASN A 452 -0.73 -13.19 -18.84
CA ASN A 452 -2.11 -12.73 -18.97
C ASN A 452 -3.04 -13.77 -19.64
N GLY A 453 -2.53 -14.56 -20.60
CA GLY A 453 -3.25 -15.66 -21.23
C GLY A 453 -3.64 -16.78 -20.25
N VAL A 454 -2.78 -17.07 -19.28
CA VAL A 454 -3.08 -18.03 -18.20
C VAL A 454 -4.19 -17.48 -17.31
N VAL A 455 -4.09 -16.21 -16.89
CA VAL A 455 -5.12 -15.56 -16.07
C VAL A 455 -6.49 -15.64 -16.74
N VAL A 456 -6.57 -15.31 -18.02
CA VAL A 456 -7.85 -15.34 -18.77
C VAL A 456 -8.41 -16.77 -18.86
N ARG A 457 -7.58 -17.77 -19.14
CA ARG A 457 -7.99 -19.18 -19.23
C ARG A 457 -8.52 -19.69 -17.89
N GLU A 458 -7.75 -19.57 -16.83
CA GLU A 458 -8.15 -20.00 -15.48
C GLU A 458 -9.46 -19.31 -15.02
N SER A 459 -9.59 -18.02 -15.34
CA SER A 459 -10.82 -17.26 -15.03
C SER A 459 -12.02 -17.80 -15.76
N LYS A 460 -11.91 -18.05 -17.07
CA LYS A 460 -13.01 -18.61 -17.90
C LYS A 460 -13.41 -19.99 -17.39
N ASP A 461 -12.47 -20.87 -17.13
CA ASP A 461 -12.71 -22.21 -16.65
C ASP A 461 -13.42 -22.19 -15.29
N TYR A 462 -12.96 -21.36 -14.36
CA TYR A 462 -13.59 -21.20 -13.06
C TYR A 462 -15.03 -20.68 -13.15
N PHE A 463 -15.28 -19.60 -13.90
CA PHE A 463 -16.60 -19.04 -14.00
C PHE A 463 -17.58 -19.92 -14.78
N THR A 464 -17.09 -20.75 -15.70
CA THR A 464 -17.91 -21.76 -16.39
C THR A 464 -18.35 -22.83 -15.39
N ARG A 465 -17.43 -23.43 -14.63
CA ARG A 465 -17.76 -24.40 -13.56
C ARG A 465 -18.72 -23.82 -12.51
N LEU A 466 -18.52 -22.58 -12.13
CA LEU A 466 -19.38 -21.91 -11.13
C LEU A 466 -20.82 -21.68 -11.63
N LYS A 467 -21.07 -21.64 -12.96
CA LYS A 467 -22.41 -21.55 -13.53
C LYS A 467 -23.10 -22.91 -13.56
N THR A 468 -22.36 -24.00 -13.74
CA THR A 468 -22.93 -25.36 -13.81
C THR A 468 -23.20 -25.94 -12.42
N MET A 469 -22.63 -25.37 -11.36
CA MET A 469 -22.88 -25.76 -9.96
C MET A 469 -24.11 -25.07 -9.31
N LYS A 470 -24.73 -24.14 -10.03
CA LYS A 470 -25.99 -23.49 -9.65
C LYS A 470 -27.19 -24.15 -10.31
#